data_913780ce1def6a9bd7613069b6589e78
#
_entry.id   913780ce1def6a9bd7613069b6589e78
#
_cell.length_a   1.000
_cell.length_b   1.000
_cell.length_c   1.000
_cell.angle_alpha   90.00
_cell.angle_beta   90.00
_cell.angle_gamma   90.00
#
_symmetry.space_group_name_H-M   'P 1'
#
loop_
_entity.id
_entity.type
_entity.pdbx_description
1 polymer ?
#
loop_
_entity_poly.entity_id
_entity_poly.type
_entity_poly.pdbx_seq_one_letter_code
_entity_poly.pdbx_strand_id
1 'polypeptide(L)'
;MRRISPRFVPLLAGALLSWPLLGLAAEPAMEKNGMLVDAKGMTLYTYDKDADGKSACNGQCAQNWPPLMAEAGAKAEGEWSVVKRDDGSMQWAYDKKPLYTFVMDKKAGDVTGDGKMGVWHVAKPEAY
;
A
#
# COMPACT_ATOMS: atom_id res chain seq x y z
N MET A 1 29.24 -42.50 36.37
CA MET A 1 28.93 -42.09 36.07
C MET A 1 28.39 -41.24 35.46
N ARG A 2 28.12 -40.90 35.32
CA ARG A 2 27.65 -40.31 34.83
C ARG A 2 27.21 -39.48 34.18
N ARG A 3 26.99 -39.03 33.91
CA ARG A 3 26.65 -38.39 33.40
C ARG A 3 26.04 -37.68 32.94
N ILE A 4 25.88 -37.14 32.57
CA ILE A 4 25.38 -36.51 32.31
C ILE A 4 25.06 -35.75 31.65
N SER A 5 24.81 -35.31 31.30
CA SER A 5 24.49 -34.64 30.73
C SER A 5 23.97 -33.82 30.17
N PRO A 6 23.73 -33.37 29.83
CA PRO A 6 23.16 -32.62 29.34
C PRO A 6 22.81 -31.74 28.62
N ARG A 7 22.61 -31.39 28.36
CA ARG A 7 22.31 -30.79 27.85
C ARG A 7 21.74 -29.98 27.43
N PHE A 8 21.54 -29.44 27.19
CA PHE A 8 21.04 -28.68 26.88
C PHE A 8 20.65 -28.03 26.22
N VAL A 9 20.52 -27.77 25.98
CA VAL A 9 20.24 -27.14 25.63
C VAL A 9 19.81 -26.46 24.78
N PRO A 10 19.66 -26.23 24.39
CA PRO A 10 19.32 -25.54 23.54
C PRO A 10 18.40 -24.76 23.24
N LEU A 11 18.12 -24.61 23.08
CA LEU A 11 17.24 -24.15 22.87
C LEU A 11 16.96 -22.91 22.62
N LEU A 12 16.77 -22.63 22.84
CA LEU A 12 16.66 -21.43 22.81
C LEU A 12 16.55 -20.72 21.73
N ALA A 13 16.96 -21.00 21.03
CA ALA A 13 17.13 -20.31 19.87
C ALA A 13 15.93 -19.93 19.15
N GLY A 14 14.99 -20.75 19.11
CA GLY A 14 13.85 -20.48 18.27
C GLY A 14 13.14 -19.21 18.54
N ALA A 15 13.16 -18.81 19.75
CA ALA A 15 12.40 -17.66 20.10
C ALA A 15 12.84 -16.43 19.39
N LEU A 16 14.07 -16.38 19.01
CA LEU A 16 14.59 -15.21 18.43
C LEU A 16 14.04 -14.89 17.11
N LEU A 17 13.53 -15.90 16.44
CA LEU A 17 13.17 -15.71 15.06
C LEU A 17 12.00 -14.84 14.82
N SER A 18 11.13 -14.72 15.74
CA SER A 18 9.94 -13.93 15.49
C SER A 18 10.18 -12.45 15.61
N TRP A 19 11.28 -12.06 16.17
CA TRP A 19 11.50 -10.66 16.41
C TRP A 19 11.55 -9.78 15.19
N PRO A 20 12.26 -10.16 14.16
CA PRO A 20 12.37 -9.28 13.03
C PRO A 20 11.05 -8.93 12.43
N LEU A 21 10.11 -9.82 12.53
CA LEU A 21 8.84 -9.58 11.89
C LEU A 21 8.05 -8.48 12.55
N LEU A 22 8.30 -8.25 13.82
CA LEU A 22 7.50 -7.28 14.54
C LEU A 22 7.81 -5.86 14.17
N GLY A 23 9.01 -5.60 13.75
CA GLY A 23 9.38 -4.24 13.43
C GLY A 23 9.19 -3.87 11.99
N LEU A 24 8.76 -4.81 11.17
CA LEU A 24 8.67 -4.55 9.76
C LEU A 24 7.24 -4.39 9.34
N ALA A 25 6.85 -3.16 9.12
CA ALA A 25 5.54 -2.90 8.59
C ALA A 25 5.58 -3.12 7.09
N ALA A 26 4.58 -3.75 6.55
CA ALA A 26 4.47 -3.89 5.11
C ALA A 26 4.24 -2.52 4.52
N GLU A 27 4.84 -2.27 3.40
CA GLU A 27 4.56 -1.04 2.70
C GLU A 27 3.16 -1.09 2.14
N PRO A 28 2.50 0.07 2.02
CA PRO A 28 1.14 0.10 1.51
C PRO A 28 1.02 -0.41 0.09
N ALA A 29 2.11 -0.37 -0.65
CA ALA A 29 2.10 -0.81 -2.03
C ALA A 29 3.49 -1.28 -2.40
N MET A 30 3.59 -1.91 -3.56
CA MET A 30 4.85 -2.43 -4.07
C MET A 30 5.06 -1.90 -5.47
N GLU A 31 6.29 -1.98 -5.94
CA GLU A 31 6.57 -1.67 -7.32
C GLU A 31 6.60 -2.95 -8.13
N LYS A 32 5.96 -2.96 -9.28
CA LYS A 32 6.02 -4.08 -10.17
C LYS A 32 5.94 -3.55 -11.60
N ASN A 33 6.95 -3.92 -12.41
CA ASN A 33 7.00 -3.48 -13.81
C ASN A 33 6.92 -1.98 -13.96
N GLY A 34 7.53 -1.24 -13.03
CA GLY A 34 7.54 0.22 -13.11
C GLY A 34 6.29 0.90 -12.63
N MET A 35 5.38 0.16 -12.03
CA MET A 35 4.11 0.71 -11.54
C MET A 35 3.96 0.41 -10.06
N LEU A 36 3.17 1.20 -9.38
CA LEU A 36 2.77 0.88 -8.02
C LEU A 36 1.57 -0.05 -8.08
N VAL A 37 1.60 -1.09 -7.26
CA VAL A 37 0.51 -2.04 -7.15
C VAL A 37 0.21 -2.28 -5.69
N ASP A 38 -1.03 -2.68 -5.39
CA ASP A 38 -1.39 -2.96 -4.00
C ASP A 38 -0.93 -4.37 -3.59
N ALA A 39 -1.28 -4.79 -2.39
CA ALA A 39 -0.83 -6.08 -1.88
C ALA A 39 -1.33 -7.25 -2.70
N LYS A 40 -2.37 -7.06 -3.46
CA LYS A 40 -2.92 -8.10 -4.31
C LYS A 40 -2.38 -8.04 -5.73
N GLY A 41 -1.49 -7.09 -5.99
CA GLY A 41 -0.93 -6.93 -7.32
C GLY A 41 -1.76 -6.07 -8.25
N MET A 42 -2.81 -5.44 -7.73
CA MET A 42 -3.68 -4.61 -8.57
C MET A 42 -3.04 -3.26 -8.79
N THR A 43 -3.16 -2.77 -10.00
CA THR A 43 -2.56 -1.49 -10.38
C THR A 43 -3.17 -0.33 -9.62
N LEU A 44 -2.33 0.58 -9.19
CA LEU A 44 -2.77 1.80 -8.51
C LEU A 44 -2.72 2.97 -9.46
N TYR A 45 -3.65 3.91 -9.24
CA TYR A 45 -3.82 5.05 -10.13
C TYR A 45 -3.85 6.35 -9.34
N THR A 46 -3.52 7.44 -10.02
CA THR A 46 -3.70 8.79 -9.48
C THR A 46 -4.74 9.53 -10.31
N TYR A 47 -5.31 10.57 -9.71
CA TYR A 47 -6.39 11.34 -10.29
C TYR A 47 -5.96 12.79 -10.37
N ASP A 48 -5.99 13.34 -11.58
CA ASP A 48 -5.48 14.70 -11.80
C ASP A 48 -6.24 15.78 -11.05
N LYS A 49 -7.48 15.51 -10.67
CA LYS A 49 -8.26 16.53 -9.97
C LYS A 49 -8.00 16.55 -8.48
N ASP A 50 -7.24 15.60 -7.97
CA ASP A 50 -6.83 15.63 -6.56
C ASP A 50 -5.76 16.70 -6.40
N ALA A 51 -5.82 17.42 -5.29
CA ALA A 51 -4.87 18.50 -5.06
C ALA A 51 -4.66 18.71 -3.59
N ASP A 52 -3.48 19.21 -3.24
CA ASP A 52 -3.17 19.60 -1.87
C ASP A 52 -3.37 18.48 -0.88
N GLY A 53 -3.07 17.26 -1.29
CA GLY A 53 -3.20 16.12 -0.41
C GLY A 53 -4.63 15.78 -0.08
N LYS A 54 -5.57 16.15 -0.93
CA LYS A 54 -6.97 15.82 -0.71
C LYS A 54 -7.54 15.07 -1.90
N SER A 55 -8.44 14.16 -1.62
CA SER A 55 -9.10 13.40 -2.66
C SER A 55 -10.33 14.15 -3.14
N ALA A 56 -10.48 14.25 -4.45
CA ALA A 56 -11.68 14.83 -5.05
C ALA A 56 -12.60 13.75 -5.60
N CYS A 57 -12.27 12.49 -5.38
CA CYS A 57 -13.04 11.37 -5.92
C CYS A 57 -13.92 10.79 -4.82
N ASN A 58 -15.20 11.16 -4.84
CA ASN A 58 -16.15 10.74 -3.83
C ASN A 58 -17.40 10.20 -4.49
N GLY A 59 -18.27 9.56 -3.72
CA GLY A 59 -19.52 9.06 -4.25
C GLY A 59 -19.32 8.06 -5.37
N GLN A 60 -19.98 8.32 -6.50
CA GLN A 60 -19.91 7.41 -7.63
C GLN A 60 -18.48 7.26 -8.13
N CYS A 61 -17.70 8.32 -8.09
CA CYS A 61 -16.30 8.24 -8.49
C CYS A 61 -15.58 7.21 -7.65
N ALA A 62 -15.79 7.22 -6.34
CA ALA A 62 -15.11 6.27 -5.45
C ALA A 62 -15.63 4.85 -5.62
N GLN A 63 -16.82 4.68 -6.15
CA GLN A 63 -17.30 3.34 -6.46
C GLN A 63 -16.58 2.75 -7.66
N ASN A 64 -16.26 3.58 -8.63
CA ASN A 64 -15.51 3.13 -9.81
C ASN A 64 -14.02 3.08 -9.55
N TRP A 65 -13.54 3.95 -8.68
CA TRP A 65 -12.12 4.06 -8.36
C TRP A 65 -11.95 3.97 -6.85
N PRO A 66 -12.02 2.75 -6.29
CA PRO A 66 -11.91 2.59 -4.84
C PRO A 66 -10.57 3.09 -4.34
N PRO A 67 -10.56 3.90 -3.29
CA PRO A 67 -9.29 4.38 -2.75
C PRO A 67 -8.49 3.25 -2.08
N LEU A 68 -7.18 3.42 -2.08
CA LEU A 68 -6.31 2.52 -1.34
C LEU A 68 -6.41 2.91 0.12
N MET A 69 -7.14 2.13 0.89
CA MET A 69 -7.47 2.50 2.26
C MET A 69 -6.29 2.30 3.20
N ALA A 70 -6.16 3.22 4.14
CA ALA A 70 -5.16 3.14 5.19
C ALA A 70 -5.85 2.82 6.50
N GLU A 71 -5.19 2.03 7.34
CA GLU A 71 -5.75 1.68 8.63
C GLU A 71 -5.68 2.85 9.59
N ALA A 72 -6.54 2.83 10.59
CA ALA A 72 -6.45 3.82 11.65
C ALA A 72 -5.06 3.74 12.27
N GLY A 73 -4.45 4.87 12.45
CA GLY A 73 -3.12 4.91 13.03
C GLY A 73 -1.98 4.77 12.04
N ALA A 74 -2.29 4.58 10.76
CA ALA A 74 -1.24 4.55 9.75
C ALA A 74 -0.49 5.86 9.75
N LYS A 75 0.80 5.79 9.48
CA LYS A 75 1.66 6.96 9.59
C LYS A 75 2.39 7.25 8.31
N ALA A 76 2.59 8.53 8.04
CA ALA A 76 3.38 8.96 6.91
C ALA A 76 4.83 8.52 7.09
N GLU A 77 5.45 8.15 5.98
CA GLU A 77 6.85 7.75 6.02
C GLU A 77 7.42 7.87 4.62
N GLY A 78 8.47 8.68 4.47
CA GLY A 78 9.08 8.89 3.16
C GLY A 78 8.09 9.52 2.21
N GLU A 79 7.92 8.90 1.07
CA GLU A 79 6.97 9.39 0.08
C GLU A 79 5.52 9.03 0.40
N TRP A 80 5.30 8.22 1.43
CA TRP A 80 3.96 7.76 1.79
C TRP A 80 3.32 8.70 2.79
N SER A 81 2.08 9.04 2.57
CA SER A 81 1.32 9.84 3.51
C SER A 81 -0.11 9.35 3.54
N VAL A 82 -0.88 9.87 4.50
CA VAL A 82 -2.26 9.45 4.69
C VAL A 82 -3.14 10.68 4.50
N VAL A 83 -4.18 10.49 3.69
CA VAL A 83 -5.11 11.57 3.36
C VAL A 83 -6.44 11.26 4.03
N LYS A 84 -7.04 12.25 4.66
CA LYS A 84 -8.36 12.08 5.23
C LYS A 84 -9.39 12.43 4.18
N ARG A 85 -10.26 11.49 3.88
CA ARG A 85 -11.29 11.68 2.87
C ARG A 85 -12.48 12.43 3.46
N ASP A 86 -13.34 12.92 2.59
CA ASP A 86 -14.50 13.68 3.03
C ASP A 86 -15.41 12.88 3.94
N ASP A 87 -15.44 11.57 3.80
CA ASP A 87 -16.28 10.73 4.65
C ASP A 87 -15.59 10.33 5.95
N GLY A 88 -14.40 10.85 6.20
CA GLY A 88 -13.67 10.55 7.42
C GLY A 88 -12.74 9.37 7.33
N SER A 89 -12.79 8.59 6.26
CA SER A 89 -11.90 7.46 6.11
C SER A 89 -10.51 7.94 5.68
N MET A 90 -9.54 7.05 5.78
CA MET A 90 -8.15 7.37 5.47
C MET A 90 -7.69 6.64 4.24
N GLN A 91 -6.93 7.32 3.41
CA GLN A 91 -6.45 6.80 2.14
C GLN A 91 -4.97 7.03 2.02
N TRP A 92 -4.26 6.06 1.48
CA TRP A 92 -2.83 6.21 1.24
C TRP A 92 -2.59 7.13 0.05
N ALA A 93 -1.52 7.91 0.15
CA ALA A 93 -1.03 8.74 -0.94
C ALA A 93 0.46 8.49 -1.10
N TYR A 94 0.93 8.59 -2.32
CA TYR A 94 2.34 8.48 -2.63
C TYR A 94 2.74 9.76 -3.34
N ASP A 95 3.84 10.36 -2.89
CA ASP A 95 4.29 11.64 -3.46
C ASP A 95 3.13 12.63 -3.44
N LYS A 96 2.39 12.63 -2.34
CA LYS A 96 1.25 13.52 -2.09
C LYS A 96 0.06 13.29 -3.01
N LYS A 97 0.06 12.20 -3.76
CA LYS A 97 -1.05 11.89 -4.66
C LYS A 97 -1.85 10.73 -4.12
N PRO A 98 -3.12 10.94 -3.79
CA PRO A 98 -3.96 9.84 -3.32
C PRO A 98 -4.03 8.71 -4.34
N LEU A 99 -4.06 7.50 -3.86
CA LEU A 99 -3.99 6.32 -4.72
C LEU A 99 -5.32 5.59 -4.75
N TYR A 100 -5.64 5.04 -5.91
CA TYR A 100 -6.90 4.35 -6.17
C TYR A 100 -6.66 3.07 -6.94
N THR A 101 -7.59 2.12 -6.84
CA THR A 101 -7.68 1.02 -7.78
C THR A 101 -8.82 1.32 -8.75
N PHE A 102 -8.98 0.48 -9.76
CA PHE A 102 -10.04 0.66 -10.75
C PHE A 102 -10.85 -0.62 -10.82
N VAL A 103 -12.18 -0.50 -10.69
CA VAL A 103 -13.03 -1.68 -10.60
C VAL A 103 -13.03 -2.53 -11.86
N MET A 104 -12.69 -1.95 -13.00
CA MET A 104 -12.67 -2.72 -14.24
C MET A 104 -11.40 -3.54 -14.42
N ASP A 105 -10.38 -3.30 -13.60
CA ASP A 105 -9.22 -4.17 -13.59
C ASP A 105 -9.61 -5.44 -12.87
N LYS A 106 -9.47 -6.58 -13.53
CA LYS A 106 -9.98 -7.83 -12.98
C LYS A 106 -8.90 -8.74 -12.46
N LYS A 107 -7.65 -8.49 -12.80
CA LYS A 107 -6.57 -9.32 -12.32
C LYS A 107 -5.30 -8.51 -12.25
N ALA A 108 -4.34 -9.01 -11.50
CA ALA A 108 -3.04 -8.36 -11.37
C ALA A 108 -2.45 -8.13 -12.76
N GLY A 109 -1.93 -6.94 -12.95
CA GLY A 109 -1.35 -6.58 -14.23
C GLY A 109 -2.28 -5.84 -15.17
N ASP A 110 -3.58 -5.86 -14.90
CA ASP A 110 -4.50 -5.07 -15.72
C ASP A 110 -4.24 -3.59 -15.52
N VAL A 111 -4.32 -2.82 -16.59
CA VAL A 111 -4.15 -1.37 -16.54
C VAL A 111 -5.22 -0.68 -17.37
N THR A 112 -6.44 -1.16 -17.25
CA THR A 112 -7.52 -0.67 -18.11
C THR A 112 -7.93 0.76 -17.81
N GLY A 113 -7.48 1.31 -16.69
CA GLY A 113 -7.83 2.67 -16.33
C GLY A 113 -6.84 3.73 -16.75
N ASP A 114 -5.68 3.33 -17.29
CA ASP A 114 -4.65 4.31 -17.61
C ASP A 114 -5.11 5.23 -18.72
N GLY A 115 -5.00 6.54 -18.49
CA GLY A 115 -5.42 7.52 -19.45
C GLY A 115 -6.91 7.77 -19.51
N LYS A 116 -7.67 7.13 -18.63
CA LYS A 116 -9.11 7.22 -18.70
C LYS A 116 -9.57 8.66 -18.51
N MET A 117 -10.40 9.11 -19.42
CA MET A 117 -10.92 10.48 -19.44
C MET A 117 -9.83 11.55 -19.37
N GLY A 118 -8.59 11.17 -19.62
CA GLY A 118 -7.49 12.12 -19.60
C GLY A 118 -7.06 12.55 -18.22
N VAL A 119 -7.68 12.03 -17.16
CA VAL A 119 -7.40 12.47 -15.80
C VAL A 119 -6.94 11.35 -14.86
N TRP A 120 -6.95 10.11 -15.32
CA TRP A 120 -6.51 8.97 -14.52
C TRP A 120 -5.23 8.41 -15.10
N HIS A 121 -4.26 8.16 -14.24
CA HIS A 121 -2.94 7.69 -14.69
C HIS A 121 -2.42 6.63 -13.76
N VAL A 122 -1.69 5.66 -14.30
CA VAL A 122 -1.03 4.66 -13.48
C VAL A 122 -0.05 5.37 -12.55
N ALA A 123 -0.09 5.00 -11.27
CA ALA A 123 0.84 5.55 -10.30
C ALA A 123 2.20 4.90 -10.48
N LYS A 124 3.26 5.68 -10.43
CA LYS A 124 4.60 5.18 -10.64
C LYS A 124 5.49 5.60 -9.49
N PRO A 125 6.49 4.76 -9.14
CA PRO A 125 7.44 5.15 -8.12
C PRO A 125 8.19 6.39 -8.54
N GLU A 126 8.72 7.11 -7.56
CA GLU A 126 9.53 8.29 -7.84
C GLU A 126 10.69 7.91 -8.71
N ALA A 127 10.97 8.74 -9.69
CA ALA A 127 12.14 8.55 -10.54
C ALA A 127 13.34 9.22 -9.90
N TYR A 128 14.54 8.70 -10.17
CA TYR A 128 15.77 9.26 -9.62
C TYR A 128 16.63 9.85 -10.70
#